data_5e741fff3c246d5f004da9e86f600de9
#
_entry.id   5e741fff3c246d5f004da9e86f600de9
#
_cell.length_a   1.000
_cell.length_b   1.000
_cell.length_c   1.000
_cell.angle_alpha   90.00
_cell.angle_beta   90.00
_cell.angle_gamma   90.00
#
_symmetry.space_group_name_H-M   'P 1'
#
loop_
_entity.id
_entity.type
_entity.pdbx_description
1 polymer ?
#
loop_
_entity_poly.entity_id
_entity_poly.type
_entity_poly.pdbx_seq_one_letter_code
_entity_poly.pdbx_strand_id
1 'polypeptide(L)'
;MSDSIAFPNLGIYLPHVIKSFTVFGYEIAVYGITMALGILAGMYMAVYVAKKTGQDEDDYMNLNLIGIFTGLICARAYYVIFSWDYYRLHPLEILDFRGGGLALYGSVIGAVSTAVIYALVKKLKPALMLDTACTGLVLGQVIGRWGNFFNREAFGGYTDNLLAMRLPLSAVRADEVTGLMMEKAEEIGGETFIQVHPTFLYESLWNLGVLMLLLLMTKNKFKKADGEIFLWYLLLYGIGRFWIEGLRTDQLLVWGTDIAVSQLLAAVLAVGSGLLILLIRFVFTGAGRRRKS
;
A
#
# COMPACT_ATOMS: atom_id res chain seq x y z
N MET A 1 -29.96 -5.39 -2.47
CA MET A 1 -29.20 -4.13 -2.72
C MET A 1 -27.94 -3.99 -1.87
N SER A 2 -27.72 -4.82 -0.89
CA SER A 2 -26.51 -4.78 0.00
C SER A 2 -25.15 -4.88 -0.71
N ASP A 3 -25.15 -5.26 -1.98
CA ASP A 3 -23.92 -5.42 -2.77
C ASP A 3 -23.65 -4.27 -3.75
N SER A 4 -24.49 -3.24 -3.76
CA SER A 4 -24.32 -2.13 -4.71
C SER A 4 -23.26 -1.12 -4.24
N ILE A 5 -22.62 -0.47 -5.20
CA ILE A 5 -21.78 0.70 -5.02
C ILE A 5 -22.15 1.72 -6.08
N ALA A 6 -22.24 2.99 -5.73
CA ALA A 6 -22.51 4.04 -6.69
C ALA A 6 -21.51 5.19 -6.57
N PHE A 7 -21.34 5.92 -7.67
CA PHE A 7 -20.69 7.23 -7.71
C PHE A 7 -21.73 8.22 -8.25
N PRO A 8 -22.59 8.75 -7.37
CA PRO A 8 -23.79 9.48 -7.81
C PRO A 8 -23.47 10.68 -8.66
N ASN A 9 -22.42 11.44 -8.33
CA ASN A 9 -22.03 12.65 -9.06
C ASN A 9 -21.38 12.36 -10.43
N LEU A 10 -21.02 11.09 -10.71
CA LEU A 10 -20.58 10.60 -12.02
C LEU A 10 -21.67 9.85 -12.78
N GLY A 11 -22.84 9.63 -12.18
CA GLY A 11 -23.92 8.84 -12.79
C GLY A 11 -23.60 7.34 -12.92
N ILE A 12 -22.62 6.82 -12.14
CA ILE A 12 -22.20 5.42 -12.19
C ILE A 12 -22.92 4.65 -11.09
N TYR A 13 -23.59 3.56 -11.47
CA TYR A 13 -24.23 2.63 -10.54
C TYR A 13 -23.81 1.19 -10.85
N LEU A 14 -23.25 0.52 -9.85
CA LEU A 14 -22.77 -0.86 -9.90
C LEU A 14 -23.69 -1.71 -9.00
N PRO A 15 -24.67 -2.43 -9.55
CA PRO A 15 -25.69 -3.12 -8.75
C PRO A 15 -25.15 -4.33 -7.98
N HIS A 16 -24.08 -4.97 -8.48
CA HIS A 16 -23.54 -6.20 -7.91
C HIS A 16 -22.02 -6.13 -7.82
N VAL A 17 -21.51 -5.64 -6.71
CA VAL A 17 -20.08 -5.67 -6.37
C VAL A 17 -19.88 -6.72 -5.28
N ILE A 18 -19.52 -7.94 -5.66
CA ILE A 18 -19.38 -9.07 -4.73
C ILE A 18 -18.11 -8.94 -3.88
N LYS A 19 -18.20 -9.29 -2.59
CA LYS A 19 -17.04 -9.39 -1.67
C LYS A 19 -16.32 -10.73 -1.83
N SER A 20 -17.08 -11.79 -2.04
CA SER A 20 -16.58 -13.16 -2.16
C SER A 20 -17.51 -14.00 -3.05
N PHE A 21 -17.01 -15.14 -3.48
CA PHE A 21 -17.78 -16.16 -4.18
C PHE A 21 -17.32 -17.56 -3.77
N THR A 22 -18.18 -18.54 -3.90
CA THR A 22 -17.88 -19.91 -3.47
C THR A 22 -17.52 -20.79 -4.66
N VAL A 23 -16.36 -21.50 -4.57
CA VAL A 23 -15.90 -22.46 -5.56
C VAL A 23 -15.64 -23.79 -4.84
N PHE A 24 -16.28 -24.86 -5.26
CA PHE A 24 -16.16 -26.19 -4.63
C PHE A 24 -16.36 -26.20 -3.10
N GLY A 25 -17.25 -25.35 -2.57
CA GLY A 25 -17.50 -25.21 -1.14
C GLY A 25 -16.53 -24.32 -0.37
N TYR A 26 -15.51 -23.77 -1.02
CA TYR A 26 -14.57 -22.80 -0.42
C TYR A 26 -14.96 -21.38 -0.79
N GLU A 27 -15.06 -20.52 0.21
CA GLU A 27 -15.27 -19.09 0.01
C GLU A 27 -13.96 -18.42 -0.40
N ILE A 28 -13.96 -17.74 -1.54
CA ILE A 28 -12.84 -17.00 -2.10
C ILE A 28 -13.16 -15.51 -2.05
N ALA A 29 -12.42 -14.75 -1.24
CA ALA A 29 -12.55 -13.31 -1.16
C ALA A 29 -11.93 -12.62 -2.41
N VAL A 30 -12.68 -11.72 -3.03
CA VAL A 30 -12.19 -10.91 -4.17
C VAL A 30 -10.98 -10.05 -3.76
N TYR A 31 -10.96 -9.59 -2.50
CA TYR A 31 -9.79 -8.93 -1.89
C TYR A 31 -8.52 -9.78 -2.06
N GLY A 32 -8.58 -11.07 -1.71
CA GLY A 32 -7.43 -11.98 -1.83
C GLY A 32 -6.94 -12.14 -3.28
N ILE A 33 -7.89 -12.22 -4.24
CA ILE A 33 -7.55 -12.26 -5.68
C ILE A 33 -6.87 -10.96 -6.10
N THR A 34 -7.41 -9.81 -5.70
CA THR A 34 -6.84 -8.50 -6.02
C THR A 34 -5.43 -8.35 -5.48
N MET A 35 -5.19 -8.80 -4.24
CA MET A 35 -3.86 -8.82 -3.62
C MET A 35 -2.90 -9.74 -4.38
N ALA A 36 -3.33 -10.95 -4.76
CA ALA A 36 -2.52 -11.88 -5.54
C ALA A 36 -2.13 -11.30 -6.91
N LEU A 37 -3.09 -10.68 -7.61
CA LEU A 37 -2.84 -10.00 -8.87
C LEU A 37 -1.86 -8.82 -8.68
N GLY A 38 -2.00 -8.05 -7.61
CA GLY A 38 -1.07 -6.97 -7.26
C GLY A 38 0.35 -7.48 -7.04
N ILE A 39 0.51 -8.58 -6.32
CA ILE A 39 1.81 -9.22 -6.09
C ILE A 39 2.42 -9.71 -7.41
N LEU A 40 1.66 -10.44 -8.23
CA LEU A 40 2.15 -10.96 -9.52
C LEU A 40 2.53 -9.83 -10.48
N ALA A 41 1.71 -8.79 -10.58
CA ALA A 41 2.01 -7.62 -11.40
C ALA A 41 3.25 -6.86 -10.89
N GLY A 42 3.40 -6.73 -9.57
CA GLY A 42 4.56 -6.12 -8.93
C GLY A 42 5.84 -6.92 -9.20
N MET A 43 5.79 -8.25 -9.08
CA MET A 43 6.91 -9.13 -9.44
C MET A 43 7.32 -8.94 -10.90
N TYR A 44 6.35 -9.00 -11.81
CA TYR A 44 6.61 -8.79 -13.24
C TYR A 44 7.24 -7.42 -13.50
N MET A 45 6.74 -6.36 -12.86
CA MET A 45 7.29 -5.00 -13.00
C MET A 45 8.74 -4.90 -12.52
N ALA A 46 9.07 -5.47 -11.36
CA ALA A 46 10.43 -5.47 -10.84
C ALA A 46 11.41 -6.21 -11.77
N VAL A 47 11.01 -7.39 -12.27
CA VAL A 47 11.77 -8.17 -13.24
C VAL A 47 11.93 -7.41 -14.57
N TYR A 48 10.85 -6.79 -15.07
CA TYR A 48 10.90 -5.97 -16.28
C TYR A 48 11.86 -4.78 -16.16
N VAL A 49 11.84 -4.07 -15.04
CA VAL A 49 12.74 -2.93 -14.79
C VAL A 49 14.18 -3.42 -14.64
N ALA A 50 14.41 -4.54 -13.93
CA ALA A 50 15.73 -5.15 -13.81
C ALA A 50 16.35 -5.41 -15.20
N LYS A 51 15.61 -6.11 -16.06
CA LYS A 51 16.02 -6.38 -17.43
C LYS A 51 16.32 -5.12 -18.24
N LYS A 52 15.47 -4.09 -18.13
CA LYS A 52 15.65 -2.80 -18.83
C LYS A 52 16.84 -1.99 -18.35
N THR A 53 17.28 -2.20 -17.10
CA THR A 53 18.42 -1.52 -16.49
C THR A 53 19.71 -2.34 -16.52
N GLY A 54 19.70 -3.50 -17.17
CA GLY A 54 20.88 -4.37 -17.30
C GLY A 54 21.23 -5.13 -16.03
N GLN A 55 20.27 -5.33 -15.14
CA GLN A 55 20.40 -6.16 -13.96
C GLN A 55 19.90 -7.58 -14.26
N ASP A 56 20.34 -8.56 -13.48
CA ASP A 56 19.92 -9.95 -13.61
C ASP A 56 18.45 -10.12 -13.18
N GLU A 57 17.60 -10.55 -14.10
CA GLU A 57 16.17 -10.75 -13.84
C GLU A 57 15.90 -11.89 -12.86
N ASP A 58 16.76 -12.91 -12.82
CA ASP A 58 16.62 -14.06 -11.91
C ASP A 58 16.81 -13.65 -10.44
N ASP A 59 17.68 -12.68 -10.16
CA ASP A 59 17.86 -12.15 -8.81
C ASP A 59 16.57 -11.51 -8.30
N TYR A 60 15.82 -10.80 -9.15
CA TYR A 60 14.55 -10.18 -8.78
C TYR A 60 13.41 -11.19 -8.67
N MET A 61 13.41 -12.23 -9.51
CA MET A 61 12.46 -13.33 -9.36
C MET A 61 12.65 -14.03 -8.02
N ASN A 62 13.89 -14.41 -7.69
CA ASN A 62 14.23 -15.06 -6.43
C ASN A 62 13.95 -14.16 -5.22
N LEU A 63 14.33 -12.86 -5.30
CA LEU A 63 14.03 -11.88 -4.26
C LEU A 63 12.54 -11.80 -3.97
N ASN A 64 11.70 -11.70 -5.00
CA ASN A 64 10.26 -11.62 -4.84
C ASN A 64 9.69 -12.89 -4.19
N LEU A 65 10.09 -14.07 -4.65
CA LEU A 65 9.63 -15.34 -4.08
C LEU A 65 10.03 -15.45 -2.60
N ILE A 66 11.29 -15.23 -2.27
CA ILE A 66 11.76 -15.25 -0.88
C ILE A 66 11.05 -14.17 -0.07
N GLY A 67 10.89 -12.95 -0.61
CA GLY A 67 10.24 -11.82 0.04
C GLY A 67 8.77 -12.06 0.38
N ILE A 68 8.02 -12.79 -0.46
CA ILE A 68 6.64 -13.17 -0.17
C ILE A 68 6.58 -14.10 1.05
N PHE A 69 7.41 -15.14 1.07
CA PHE A 69 7.44 -16.10 2.20
C PHE A 69 7.90 -15.44 3.49
N THR A 70 9.01 -14.70 3.45
CA THR A 70 9.54 -14.01 4.63
C THR A 70 8.61 -12.90 5.11
N GLY A 71 7.99 -12.16 4.18
CA GLY A 71 6.99 -11.15 4.50
C GLY A 71 5.78 -11.74 5.23
N LEU A 72 5.27 -12.90 4.77
CA LEU A 72 4.17 -13.61 5.42
C LEU A 72 4.55 -14.08 6.82
N ILE A 73 5.73 -14.72 6.98
CA ILE A 73 6.23 -15.19 8.27
C ILE A 73 6.42 -14.02 9.23
N CYS A 74 7.05 -12.93 8.78
CA CYS A 74 7.28 -11.74 9.61
C CYS A 74 5.98 -11.02 9.97
N ALA A 75 4.98 -10.99 9.07
CA ALA A 75 3.65 -10.45 9.36
C ALA A 75 2.99 -11.20 10.52
N ARG A 76 3.07 -12.53 10.48
CA ARG A 76 2.53 -13.39 11.55
C ARG A 76 3.30 -13.24 12.85
N ALA A 77 4.62 -13.30 12.78
CA ALA A 77 5.49 -13.15 13.95
C ALA A 77 5.26 -11.80 14.65
N TYR A 78 5.18 -10.70 13.88
CA TYR A 78 4.87 -9.37 14.41
C TYR A 78 3.53 -9.36 15.15
N TYR A 79 2.47 -9.87 14.52
CA TYR A 79 1.14 -9.93 15.12
C TYR A 79 1.13 -10.75 16.42
N VAL A 80 1.74 -11.94 16.40
CA VAL A 80 1.85 -12.82 17.56
C VAL A 80 2.59 -12.15 18.71
N ILE A 81 3.70 -11.46 18.45
CA ILE A 81 4.48 -10.75 19.48
C ILE A 81 3.61 -9.67 20.15
N PHE A 82 2.87 -8.87 19.39
CA PHE A 82 2.02 -7.81 19.94
C PHE A 82 0.69 -8.32 20.53
N SER A 83 0.33 -9.59 20.28
CA SER A 83 -0.84 -10.25 20.87
C SER A 83 -0.42 -11.42 21.78
N TRP A 84 0.78 -11.34 22.40
CA TRP A 84 1.39 -12.43 23.15
C TRP A 84 0.52 -12.95 24.30
N ASP A 85 -0.24 -12.07 24.96
CA ASP A 85 -1.13 -12.48 26.05
C ASP A 85 -2.19 -13.50 25.64
N TYR A 86 -2.64 -13.45 24.40
CA TYR A 86 -3.52 -14.45 23.79
C TYR A 86 -2.76 -15.71 23.37
N TYR A 87 -1.68 -15.55 22.58
CA TYR A 87 -0.98 -16.69 21.95
C TYR A 87 -0.20 -17.56 22.93
N ARG A 88 0.24 -17.03 24.07
CA ARG A 88 0.83 -17.86 25.15
C ARG A 88 -0.13 -18.91 25.68
N LEU A 89 -1.45 -18.68 25.60
CA LEU A 89 -2.49 -19.61 26.00
C LEU A 89 -2.97 -20.52 24.86
N HIS A 90 -2.74 -20.10 23.59
CA HIS A 90 -3.17 -20.80 22.39
C HIS A 90 -2.00 -21.01 21.40
N PRO A 91 -0.93 -21.73 21.79
CA PRO A 91 0.31 -21.80 21.01
C PRO A 91 0.14 -22.46 19.63
N LEU A 92 -0.82 -23.36 19.46
CA LEU A 92 -1.09 -23.99 18.15
C LEU A 92 -1.65 -23.03 17.13
N GLU A 93 -2.36 -22.00 17.57
CA GLU A 93 -2.92 -20.97 16.69
C GLU A 93 -1.85 -20.02 16.11
N ILE A 94 -0.63 -20.04 16.65
CA ILE A 94 0.50 -19.26 16.08
C ILE A 94 0.73 -19.64 14.60
N LEU A 95 0.50 -20.88 14.23
CA LEU A 95 0.68 -21.40 12.86
C LEU A 95 -0.58 -21.29 12.00
N ASP A 96 -1.69 -20.81 12.53
CA ASP A 96 -2.92 -20.59 11.76
C ASP A 96 -2.88 -19.26 11.01
N PHE A 97 -2.43 -19.30 9.76
CA PHE A 97 -2.41 -18.17 8.84
C PHE A 97 -3.78 -17.85 8.20
N ARG A 98 -4.77 -18.76 8.34
CA ARG A 98 -6.10 -18.59 7.73
C ARG A 98 -7.05 -17.81 8.63
N GLY A 99 -6.90 -17.91 9.93
CA GLY A 99 -7.71 -17.19 10.92
C GLY A 99 -7.45 -15.67 10.97
N GLY A 100 -6.64 -15.11 10.07
CA GLY A 100 -6.23 -13.71 10.10
C GLY A 100 -5.00 -13.49 11.00
N GLY A 101 -4.88 -12.29 11.60
CA GLY A 101 -3.76 -11.96 12.48
C GLY A 101 -2.42 -11.85 11.74
N LEU A 102 -2.42 -11.05 10.68
CA LEU A 102 -1.24 -10.68 9.89
C LEU A 102 -1.01 -9.17 9.98
N ALA A 103 0.14 -8.74 10.47
CA ALA A 103 0.47 -7.32 10.62
C ALA A 103 1.23 -6.80 9.40
N LEU A 104 0.71 -5.75 8.77
CA LEU A 104 1.34 -5.12 7.61
C LEU A 104 2.78 -4.67 7.90
N TYR A 105 3.03 -4.11 9.08
CA TYR A 105 4.38 -3.68 9.48
C TYR A 105 5.37 -4.84 9.51
N GLY A 106 4.95 -6.01 9.96
CA GLY A 106 5.77 -7.22 9.91
C GLY A 106 6.13 -7.62 8.49
N SER A 107 5.15 -7.57 7.55
CA SER A 107 5.41 -7.84 6.12
C SER A 107 6.45 -6.87 5.53
N VAL A 108 6.33 -5.58 5.83
CA VAL A 108 7.26 -4.55 5.32
C VAL A 108 8.67 -4.78 5.87
N ILE A 109 8.81 -5.03 7.17
CA ILE A 109 10.09 -5.33 7.80
C ILE A 109 10.71 -6.58 7.15
N GLY A 110 9.91 -7.66 6.98
CA GLY A 110 10.35 -8.89 6.34
C GLY A 110 10.83 -8.67 4.90
N ALA A 111 10.06 -7.96 4.09
CA ALA A 111 10.40 -7.69 2.69
C ALA A 111 11.66 -6.84 2.54
N VAL A 112 11.80 -5.75 3.31
CA VAL A 112 12.98 -4.88 3.25
C VAL A 112 14.22 -5.61 3.77
N SER A 113 14.12 -6.34 4.88
CA SER A 113 15.22 -7.14 5.42
C SER A 113 15.66 -8.20 4.42
N THR A 114 14.72 -8.88 3.76
CA THR A 114 15.02 -9.85 2.70
C THR A 114 15.76 -9.22 1.54
N ALA A 115 15.34 -8.05 1.07
CA ALA A 115 16.01 -7.34 -0.03
C ALA A 115 17.46 -6.98 0.34
N VAL A 116 17.69 -6.48 1.54
CA VAL A 116 19.03 -6.13 2.02
C VAL A 116 19.90 -7.38 2.20
N ILE A 117 19.39 -8.40 2.89
CA ILE A 117 20.16 -9.64 3.14
C ILE A 117 20.48 -10.35 1.82
N TYR A 118 19.49 -10.47 0.93
CA TYR A 118 19.69 -11.09 -0.38
C TYR A 118 20.78 -10.38 -1.18
N ALA A 119 20.71 -9.05 -1.23
CA ALA A 119 21.72 -8.25 -1.92
C ALA A 119 23.13 -8.46 -1.35
N LEU A 120 23.26 -8.48 -0.02
CA LEU A 120 24.56 -8.69 0.65
C LEU A 120 25.11 -10.10 0.38
N VAL A 121 24.28 -11.14 0.47
CA VAL A 121 24.67 -12.54 0.20
C VAL A 121 25.11 -12.73 -1.24
N LYS A 122 24.38 -12.15 -2.18
CA LYS A 122 24.70 -12.18 -3.62
C LYS A 122 25.78 -11.19 -4.04
N LYS A 123 26.32 -10.38 -3.11
CA LYS A 123 27.28 -9.29 -3.37
C LYS A 123 26.78 -8.26 -4.38
N LEU A 124 25.46 -8.04 -4.39
CA LEU A 124 24.81 -7.00 -5.16
C LEU A 124 24.78 -5.69 -4.35
N LYS A 125 24.43 -4.59 -5.00
CA LYS A 125 24.24 -3.30 -4.35
C LYS A 125 22.83 -3.19 -3.76
N PRO A 126 22.63 -3.20 -2.43
CA PRO A 126 21.30 -3.14 -1.81
C PRO A 126 20.49 -1.92 -2.26
N ALA A 127 21.14 -0.76 -2.34
CA ALA A 127 20.48 0.48 -2.77
C ALA A 127 19.95 0.42 -4.21
N LEU A 128 20.70 -0.19 -5.14
CA LEU A 128 20.26 -0.39 -6.52
C LEU A 128 19.10 -1.40 -6.58
N MET A 129 19.15 -2.43 -5.77
CA MET A 129 18.06 -3.43 -5.69
C MET A 129 16.78 -2.80 -5.17
N LEU A 130 16.84 -1.92 -4.17
CA LEU A 130 15.69 -1.17 -3.66
C LEU A 130 15.12 -0.22 -4.73
N ASP A 131 15.96 0.46 -5.53
CA ASP A 131 15.52 1.31 -6.65
C ASP A 131 14.64 0.54 -7.66
N THR A 132 15.01 -0.70 -7.94
CA THR A 132 14.27 -1.53 -8.90
C THR A 132 13.04 -2.16 -8.26
N ALA A 133 13.18 -2.73 -7.06
CA ALA A 133 12.09 -3.43 -6.36
C ALA A 133 10.93 -2.49 -6.01
N CYS A 134 11.20 -1.22 -5.68
CA CYS A 134 10.13 -0.27 -5.33
C CYS A 134 9.16 0.00 -6.49
N THR A 135 9.57 -0.15 -7.74
CA THR A 135 8.66 0.00 -8.90
C THR A 135 7.60 -1.09 -8.92
N GLY A 136 7.98 -2.32 -8.57
CA GLY A 136 7.05 -3.43 -8.39
C GLY A 136 6.13 -3.24 -7.19
N LEU A 137 6.69 -2.78 -6.07
CA LEU A 137 5.93 -2.49 -4.86
C LEU A 137 4.81 -1.46 -5.12
N VAL A 138 5.14 -0.37 -5.82
CA VAL A 138 4.15 0.68 -6.16
C VAL A 138 3.05 0.13 -7.07
N LEU A 139 3.38 -0.69 -8.08
CA LEU A 139 2.35 -1.31 -8.93
C LEU A 139 1.45 -2.24 -8.11
N GLY A 140 2.03 -3.02 -7.20
CA GLY A 140 1.27 -3.84 -6.25
C GLY A 140 0.31 -3.00 -5.40
N GLN A 141 0.74 -1.84 -4.93
CA GLN A 141 -0.11 -0.90 -4.18
C GLN A 141 -1.24 -0.32 -5.05
N VAL A 142 -0.98 0.06 -6.31
CA VAL A 142 -2.02 0.54 -7.25
C VAL A 142 -3.16 -0.48 -7.37
N ILE A 143 -2.81 -1.76 -7.58
CA ILE A 143 -3.80 -2.82 -7.76
C ILE A 143 -4.42 -3.23 -6.42
N GLY A 144 -3.62 -3.36 -5.36
CA GLY A 144 -4.07 -3.81 -4.05
C GLY A 144 -5.16 -2.92 -3.43
N ARG A 145 -5.15 -1.60 -3.70
CA ARG A 145 -6.18 -0.67 -3.22
C ARG A 145 -7.59 -0.98 -3.73
N TRP A 146 -7.72 -1.63 -4.87
CA TRP A 146 -9.00 -2.10 -5.35
C TRP A 146 -9.60 -3.21 -4.48
N GLY A 147 -8.79 -3.93 -3.71
CA GLY A 147 -9.30 -4.84 -2.67
C GLY A 147 -10.17 -4.14 -1.64
N ASN A 148 -9.79 -2.94 -1.19
CA ASN A 148 -10.60 -2.14 -0.26
C ASN A 148 -11.94 -1.71 -0.88
N PHE A 149 -11.98 -1.44 -2.18
CA PHE A 149 -13.24 -1.18 -2.91
C PHE A 149 -14.20 -2.37 -2.82
N PHE A 150 -13.73 -3.59 -3.12
CA PHE A 150 -14.58 -4.78 -3.06
C PHE A 150 -15.04 -5.08 -1.62
N ASN A 151 -14.19 -4.85 -0.64
CA ASN A 151 -14.52 -5.03 0.78
C ASN A 151 -15.37 -3.90 1.37
N ARG A 152 -15.48 -2.75 0.70
CA ARG A 152 -16.15 -1.54 1.22
C ARG A 152 -15.56 -1.11 2.56
N GLU A 153 -14.25 -1.02 2.64
CA GLU A 153 -13.50 -0.67 3.85
C GLU A 153 -12.49 0.44 3.57
N ALA A 154 -11.92 1.00 4.64
CA ALA A 154 -10.85 2.00 4.55
C ALA A 154 -11.26 3.25 3.76
N PHE A 155 -12.53 3.59 3.72
CA PHE A 155 -13.04 4.81 3.10
C PHE A 155 -12.80 6.04 4.01
N GLY A 156 -13.01 7.23 3.45
CA GLY A 156 -12.90 8.47 4.22
C GLY A 156 -14.25 9.00 4.71
N GLY A 157 -14.22 10.12 5.40
CA GLY A 157 -15.41 10.81 5.90
C GLY A 157 -16.43 11.16 4.82
N TYR A 158 -17.54 11.77 5.23
CA TYR A 158 -18.57 12.25 4.30
C TYR A 158 -17.98 13.23 3.28
N THR A 159 -18.39 13.08 2.03
CA THR A 159 -18.06 14.04 0.96
C THR A 159 -19.17 14.09 -0.07
N ASP A 160 -19.30 15.25 -0.71
CA ASP A 160 -20.17 15.47 -1.87
C ASP A 160 -19.38 15.92 -3.10
N ASN A 161 -18.10 15.56 -3.19
CA ASN A 161 -17.26 15.88 -4.33
C ASN A 161 -17.62 15.02 -5.55
N LEU A 162 -17.02 15.34 -6.71
CA LEU A 162 -17.27 14.64 -7.98
C LEU A 162 -17.09 13.12 -7.88
N LEU A 163 -16.13 12.66 -7.05
CA LEU A 163 -15.78 11.24 -6.90
C LEU A 163 -16.47 10.58 -5.71
N ALA A 164 -17.42 11.27 -5.05
CA ALA A 164 -18.13 10.73 -3.90
C ALA A 164 -18.68 9.33 -4.19
N MET A 165 -18.41 8.38 -3.28
CA MET A 165 -18.83 6.98 -3.38
C MET A 165 -19.95 6.72 -2.39
N ARG A 166 -21.03 6.13 -2.86
CA ARG A 166 -22.19 5.76 -2.05
C ARG A 166 -22.18 4.28 -1.75
N LEU A 167 -22.30 3.93 -0.47
CA LEU A 167 -22.24 2.57 0.05
C LEU A 167 -23.49 2.25 0.87
N PRO A 168 -24.03 1.01 0.80
CA PRO A 168 -25.06 0.55 1.72
C PRO A 168 -24.53 0.53 3.14
N LEU A 169 -25.26 1.10 4.09
CA LEU A 169 -24.87 1.11 5.52
C LEU A 169 -24.72 -0.30 6.08
N SER A 170 -25.54 -1.25 5.61
CA SER A 170 -25.49 -2.66 6.01
C SER A 170 -24.22 -3.39 5.56
N ALA A 171 -23.48 -2.84 4.58
CA ALA A 171 -22.31 -3.46 3.97
C ALA A 171 -20.96 -2.97 4.51
N VAL A 172 -20.97 -1.94 5.38
CA VAL A 172 -19.78 -1.33 5.98
C VAL A 172 -19.67 -1.68 7.46
N ARG A 173 -18.51 -1.47 8.06
CA ARG A 173 -18.30 -1.65 9.49
C ARG A 173 -18.87 -0.47 10.27
N ALA A 174 -19.56 -0.76 11.37
CA ALA A 174 -20.24 0.28 12.16
C ALA A 174 -19.26 1.26 12.82
N ASP A 175 -18.06 0.82 13.17
CA ASP A 175 -16.99 1.62 13.78
C ASP A 175 -16.31 2.59 12.79
N GLU A 176 -16.48 2.38 11.49
CA GLU A 176 -16.00 3.29 10.44
C GLU A 176 -17.01 4.40 10.10
N VAL A 177 -18.26 4.31 10.60
CA VAL A 177 -19.34 5.25 10.27
C VAL A 177 -19.35 6.44 11.23
N THR A 178 -19.22 7.65 10.70
CA THR A 178 -19.22 8.89 11.48
C THR A 178 -20.65 9.46 11.66
N GLY A 179 -20.84 10.31 12.69
CA GLY A 179 -22.12 10.99 12.91
C GLY A 179 -22.58 11.83 11.71
N LEU A 180 -21.63 12.49 11.01
CA LEU A 180 -21.95 13.27 9.81
C LEU A 180 -22.42 12.40 8.64
N MET A 181 -21.85 11.19 8.48
CA MET A 181 -22.34 10.24 7.47
C MET A 181 -23.78 9.83 7.74
N MET A 182 -24.14 9.60 9.01
CA MET A 182 -25.51 9.26 9.41
C MET A 182 -26.47 10.43 9.23
N GLU A 183 -26.06 11.64 9.55
CA GLU A 183 -26.87 12.85 9.33
C GLU A 183 -27.18 13.07 7.83
N LYS A 184 -26.23 12.72 6.97
CA LYS A 184 -26.33 12.86 5.50
C LYS A 184 -26.73 11.57 4.79
N ALA A 185 -27.11 10.54 5.54
CA ALA A 185 -27.52 9.27 4.95
C ALA A 185 -28.82 9.43 4.14
N GLU A 186 -28.92 8.69 3.05
CA GLU A 186 -30.08 8.69 2.18
C GLU A 186 -30.77 7.33 2.20
N GLU A 187 -32.08 7.34 2.22
CA GLU A 187 -32.89 6.11 2.12
C GLU A 187 -33.37 5.92 0.68
N ILE A 188 -32.89 4.86 0.03
CA ILE A 188 -33.18 4.55 -1.37
C ILE A 188 -33.71 3.12 -1.45
N GLY A 189 -34.95 2.96 -1.87
CA GLY A 189 -35.57 1.62 -2.03
C GLY A 189 -35.67 0.82 -0.73
N GLY A 190 -35.82 1.48 0.43
CA GLY A 190 -35.92 0.84 1.74
C GLY A 190 -34.55 0.40 2.33
N GLU A 191 -33.46 0.86 1.78
CA GLU A 191 -32.11 0.64 2.30
C GLU A 191 -31.40 1.98 2.52
N THR A 192 -30.67 2.08 3.64
CA THR A 192 -29.93 3.29 4.00
C THR A 192 -28.55 3.27 3.37
N PHE A 193 -28.15 4.38 2.77
CA PHE A 193 -26.85 4.58 2.13
C PHE A 193 -26.10 5.72 2.75
N ILE A 194 -24.79 5.56 2.89
CA ILE A 194 -23.85 6.62 3.27
C ILE A 194 -23.02 7.04 2.07
N GLN A 195 -22.57 8.31 2.06
CA GLN A 195 -21.72 8.85 1.01
C GLN A 195 -20.35 9.23 1.59
N VAL A 196 -19.25 8.78 0.94
CA VAL A 196 -17.92 8.76 1.53
C VAL A 196 -16.83 9.13 0.52
N HIS A 197 -15.64 9.54 1.00
CA HIS A 197 -14.46 9.65 0.17
C HIS A 197 -13.96 8.28 -0.30
N PRO A 198 -13.80 8.02 -1.60
CA PRO A 198 -13.24 6.76 -2.14
C PRO A 198 -11.71 6.76 -2.01
N THR A 199 -11.18 6.62 -0.81
CA THR A 199 -9.74 6.69 -0.54
C THR A 199 -8.94 5.64 -1.31
N PHE A 200 -9.52 4.47 -1.59
CA PHE A 200 -8.92 3.45 -2.45
C PHE A 200 -8.56 4.00 -3.83
N LEU A 201 -9.45 4.80 -4.42
CA LEU A 201 -9.26 5.40 -5.74
C LEU A 201 -8.19 6.50 -5.68
N TYR A 202 -8.23 7.34 -4.64
CA TYR A 202 -7.23 8.38 -4.44
C TYR A 202 -5.82 7.79 -4.29
N GLU A 203 -5.66 6.75 -3.45
CA GLU A 203 -4.38 6.08 -3.28
C GLU A 203 -3.93 5.34 -4.55
N SER A 204 -4.84 4.69 -5.25
CA SER A 204 -4.52 3.99 -6.51
C SER A 204 -4.03 4.97 -7.58
N LEU A 205 -4.74 6.09 -7.80
CA LEU A 205 -4.36 7.12 -8.77
C LEU A 205 -3.06 7.84 -8.37
N TRP A 206 -2.88 8.16 -7.09
CA TRP A 206 -1.65 8.74 -6.58
C TRP A 206 -0.45 7.83 -6.83
N ASN A 207 -0.56 6.55 -6.43
CA ASN A 207 0.50 5.58 -6.63
C ASN A 207 0.77 5.30 -8.12
N LEU A 208 -0.25 5.35 -8.98
CA LEU A 208 -0.05 5.26 -10.43
C LEU A 208 0.79 6.44 -10.95
N GLY A 209 0.52 7.66 -10.49
CA GLY A 209 1.34 8.84 -10.79
C GLY A 209 2.78 8.68 -10.29
N VAL A 210 2.95 8.19 -9.06
CA VAL A 210 4.27 7.88 -8.49
C VAL A 210 5.00 6.86 -9.37
N LEU A 211 4.35 5.74 -9.74
CA LEU A 211 4.94 4.72 -10.60
C LEU A 211 5.43 5.30 -11.93
N MET A 212 4.60 6.12 -12.59
CA MET A 212 4.98 6.77 -13.86
C MET A 212 6.24 7.63 -13.68
N LEU A 213 6.31 8.44 -12.62
CA LEU A 213 7.48 9.26 -12.31
C LEU A 213 8.73 8.42 -12.06
N LEU A 214 8.64 7.35 -11.26
CA LEU A 214 9.78 6.46 -10.98
C LEU A 214 10.29 5.79 -12.25
N LEU A 215 9.40 5.32 -13.13
CA LEU A 215 9.78 4.72 -14.41
C LEU A 215 10.46 5.73 -15.35
N LEU A 216 9.99 6.98 -15.38
CA LEU A 216 10.64 8.06 -16.13
C LEU A 216 12.04 8.38 -15.58
N MET A 217 12.20 8.41 -14.26
CA MET A 217 13.49 8.63 -13.59
C MET A 217 14.49 7.51 -13.89
N THR A 218 14.03 6.26 -13.91
CA THR A 218 14.85 5.11 -14.26
C THR A 218 15.35 5.20 -15.71
N LYS A 219 14.51 5.66 -16.64
CA LYS A 219 14.80 5.72 -18.08
C LYS A 219 15.75 6.87 -18.45
N ASN A 220 15.67 8.00 -17.77
CA ASN A 220 16.27 9.28 -18.20
C ASN A 220 17.61 9.61 -17.54
N LYS A 221 18.33 8.66 -16.94
CA LYS A 221 19.58 8.92 -16.20
C LYS A 221 19.44 10.04 -15.15
N PHE A 222 18.24 10.18 -14.61
CA PHE A 222 17.90 11.22 -13.66
C PHE A 222 18.61 11.02 -12.31
N LYS A 223 18.77 9.77 -11.89
CA LYS A 223 19.41 9.42 -10.62
C LYS A 223 20.90 9.76 -10.62
N LYS A 224 21.41 10.27 -9.50
CA LYS A 224 22.80 10.61 -9.26
C LYS A 224 23.53 9.51 -8.47
N ALA A 225 22.80 8.74 -7.68
CA ALA A 225 23.33 7.63 -6.88
C ALA A 225 22.36 6.45 -6.87
N ASP A 226 22.87 5.25 -6.59
CA ASP A 226 22.03 4.08 -6.32
C ASP A 226 21.26 4.33 -5.00
N GLY A 227 19.96 4.00 -4.97
CA GLY A 227 19.02 4.26 -3.88
C GLY A 227 18.21 5.56 -4.04
N GLU A 228 18.54 6.43 -4.99
CA GLU A 228 17.83 7.71 -5.15
C GLU A 228 16.38 7.51 -5.62
N ILE A 229 16.10 6.51 -6.47
CA ILE A 229 14.73 6.21 -6.94
C ILE A 229 13.87 5.69 -5.77
N PHE A 230 14.44 4.86 -4.92
CA PHE A 230 13.77 4.40 -3.71
C PHE A 230 13.47 5.56 -2.73
N LEU A 231 14.38 6.51 -2.58
CA LEU A 231 14.13 7.72 -1.78
C LEU A 231 13.00 8.57 -2.37
N TRP A 232 12.93 8.71 -3.70
CA TRP A 232 11.81 9.38 -4.36
C TRP A 232 10.50 8.65 -4.15
N TYR A 233 10.51 7.31 -4.17
CA TYR A 233 9.34 6.52 -3.79
C TYR A 233 8.88 6.84 -2.37
N LEU A 234 9.78 6.81 -1.39
CA LEU A 234 9.46 7.10 0.02
C LEU A 234 8.90 8.52 0.20
N LEU A 235 9.49 9.51 -0.47
CA LEU A 235 9.03 10.89 -0.45
C LEU A 235 7.60 11.01 -0.99
N LEU A 236 7.38 10.54 -2.20
CA LEU A 236 6.10 10.71 -2.90
C LEU A 236 4.99 9.86 -2.26
N TYR A 237 5.30 8.61 -1.88
CA TYR A 237 4.38 7.75 -1.14
C TYR A 237 4.02 8.37 0.23
N GLY A 238 5.03 8.87 0.95
CA GLY A 238 4.82 9.53 2.24
C GLY A 238 3.90 10.75 2.12
N ILE A 239 4.10 11.61 1.11
CA ILE A 239 3.21 12.76 0.85
C ILE A 239 1.77 12.26 0.59
N GLY A 240 1.60 11.29 -0.31
CA GLY A 240 0.28 10.75 -0.64
C GLY A 240 -0.41 10.12 0.57
N ARG A 241 0.33 9.30 1.32
CA ARG A 241 -0.19 8.63 2.52
C ARG A 241 -0.58 9.62 3.60
N PHE A 242 0.17 10.70 3.79
CA PHE A 242 -0.11 11.71 4.81
C PHE A 242 -1.48 12.36 4.63
N TRP A 243 -1.79 12.87 3.43
CA TRP A 243 -3.05 13.56 3.21
C TRP A 243 -4.24 12.60 3.06
N ILE A 244 -4.05 11.42 2.43
CA ILE A 244 -5.15 10.46 2.27
C ILE A 244 -5.54 9.83 3.61
N GLU A 245 -4.55 9.52 4.47
CA GLU A 245 -4.82 9.03 5.81
C GLU A 245 -5.65 10.01 6.63
N GLY A 246 -5.41 11.31 6.47
CA GLY A 246 -6.20 12.35 7.13
C GLY A 246 -7.70 12.37 6.76
N LEU A 247 -8.08 11.71 5.66
CA LEU A 247 -9.49 11.56 5.26
C LEU A 247 -10.15 10.31 5.85
N ARG A 248 -9.36 9.29 6.25
CA ARG A 248 -9.88 7.98 6.66
C ARG A 248 -10.57 8.03 8.02
N THR A 249 -11.54 7.14 8.21
CA THR A 249 -12.31 7.03 9.46
C THR A 249 -11.84 5.90 10.37
N ASP A 250 -11.01 4.97 9.84
CA ASP A 250 -10.45 3.81 10.55
C ASP A 250 -9.01 4.03 11.05
N GLN A 251 -8.66 5.27 11.41
CA GLN A 251 -7.31 5.65 11.81
C GLN A 251 -6.92 5.07 13.17
N LEU A 252 -5.70 4.53 13.26
CA LEU A 252 -5.07 4.24 14.56
C LEU A 252 -4.34 5.50 15.03
N LEU A 253 -4.87 6.13 16.08
CA LEU A 253 -4.32 7.37 16.62
C LEU A 253 -3.13 7.14 17.54
N VAL A 254 -2.21 8.08 17.58
CA VAL A 254 -1.14 8.14 18.59
C VAL A 254 -1.77 8.54 19.92
N TRP A 255 -1.47 7.81 20.97
CA TRP A 255 -2.07 8.03 22.29
C TRP A 255 -1.96 9.49 22.75
N GLY A 256 -3.13 10.07 23.09
CA GLY A 256 -3.23 11.46 23.54
C GLY A 256 -3.20 12.53 22.44
N THR A 257 -3.31 12.13 21.17
CA THR A 257 -3.32 13.05 20.02
C THR A 257 -4.39 12.67 19.00
N ASP A 258 -4.72 13.61 18.10
CA ASP A 258 -5.57 13.36 16.93
C ASP A 258 -4.76 12.97 15.66
N ILE A 259 -3.48 12.62 15.84
CA ILE A 259 -2.59 12.28 14.73
C ILE A 259 -2.58 10.77 14.54
N ALA A 260 -2.82 10.30 13.32
CA ALA A 260 -2.71 8.88 13.01
C ALA A 260 -1.25 8.43 12.99
N VAL A 261 -0.97 7.24 13.54
CA VAL A 261 0.38 6.61 13.53
C VAL A 261 0.94 6.54 12.12
N SER A 262 0.10 6.18 11.14
CA SER A 262 0.47 6.13 9.73
C SER A 262 0.78 7.50 9.13
N GLN A 263 0.09 8.58 9.56
CA GLN A 263 0.42 9.96 9.16
C GLN A 263 1.79 10.38 9.68
N LEU A 264 2.06 10.11 10.96
CA LEU A 264 3.36 10.42 11.55
C LEU A 264 4.50 9.70 10.83
N LEU A 265 4.34 8.39 10.58
CA LEU A 265 5.32 7.61 9.82
C LEU A 265 5.49 8.16 8.40
N ALA A 266 4.40 8.49 7.72
CA ALA A 266 4.42 9.07 6.37
C ALA A 266 5.17 10.41 6.32
N ALA A 267 4.96 11.28 7.32
CA ALA A 267 5.69 12.54 7.44
C ALA A 267 7.20 12.31 7.66
N VAL A 268 7.58 11.39 8.56
CA VAL A 268 8.98 11.05 8.81
C VAL A 268 9.65 10.50 7.54
N LEU A 269 8.98 9.59 6.81
CA LEU A 269 9.49 9.05 5.55
C LEU A 269 9.64 10.14 4.49
N ALA A 270 8.66 11.02 4.33
CA ALA A 270 8.71 12.10 3.35
C ALA A 270 9.84 13.11 3.66
N VAL A 271 9.90 13.60 4.88
CA VAL A 271 10.93 14.57 5.29
C VAL A 271 12.32 13.94 5.24
N GLY A 272 12.50 12.76 5.83
CA GLY A 272 13.79 12.07 5.86
C GLY A 272 14.34 11.74 4.47
N SER A 273 13.49 11.19 3.59
CA SER A 273 13.89 10.90 2.20
C SER A 273 14.15 12.17 1.40
N GLY A 274 13.36 13.22 1.58
CA GLY A 274 13.59 14.52 0.95
C GLY A 274 14.94 15.13 1.33
N LEU A 275 15.29 15.11 2.62
CA LEU A 275 16.59 15.58 3.09
C LEU A 275 17.77 14.76 2.52
N LEU A 276 17.63 13.43 2.46
CA LEU A 276 18.63 12.56 1.87
C LEU A 276 18.81 12.80 0.37
N ILE A 277 17.74 13.04 -0.39
CA ILE A 277 17.81 13.40 -1.81
C ILE A 277 18.56 14.72 -1.99
N LEU A 278 18.25 15.75 -1.18
CA LEU A 278 18.94 17.02 -1.22
C LEU A 278 20.42 16.88 -0.93
N LEU A 279 20.78 16.09 0.08
CA LEU A 279 22.17 15.81 0.45
C LEU A 279 22.93 15.12 -0.70
N ILE A 280 22.37 14.06 -1.28
CA ILE A 280 22.94 13.36 -2.44
C ILE A 280 23.21 14.35 -3.56
N ARG A 281 22.22 15.14 -3.93
CA ARG A 281 22.32 16.09 -5.04
C ARG A 281 23.32 17.21 -4.76
N PHE A 282 23.40 17.70 -3.53
CA PHE A 282 24.39 18.70 -3.11
C PHE A 282 25.83 18.16 -3.25
N VAL A 283 26.08 16.94 -2.76
CA VAL A 283 27.40 16.30 -2.85
C VAL A 283 27.82 16.12 -4.31
N PHE A 284 26.92 15.61 -5.17
CA PHE A 284 27.26 15.40 -6.59
C PHE A 284 27.43 16.69 -7.37
N THR A 285 26.71 17.77 -7.05
CA THR A 285 26.91 19.11 -7.68
C THR A 285 28.20 19.77 -7.19
N GLY A 286 28.55 19.64 -5.91
CA GLY A 286 29.79 20.17 -5.34
C GLY A 286 31.03 19.49 -5.90
N ALA A 287 30.99 18.16 -6.08
CA ALA A 287 32.09 17.40 -6.68
C ALA A 287 32.33 17.74 -8.16
N GLY A 288 31.22 18.06 -8.91
CA GLY A 288 31.31 18.48 -10.30
C GLY A 288 31.94 19.88 -10.49
N ARG A 289 31.79 20.78 -9.52
CA ARG A 289 32.43 22.12 -9.55
C ARG A 289 33.94 22.04 -9.26
N ARG A 290 34.38 21.17 -8.33
CA ARG A 290 35.80 21.01 -8.00
C ARG A 290 36.64 20.30 -9.10
N ARG A 291 36.01 19.62 -10.06
CA ARG A 291 36.68 19.03 -11.22
C ARG A 291 36.85 19.98 -12.41
N LYS A 292 36.17 21.14 -12.37
CA LYS A 292 36.25 22.16 -13.45
C LYS A 292 37.04 23.40 -13.06
N SER A 293 37.50 23.50 -11.82
CA SER A 293 38.53 24.45 -11.33
C SER A 293 39.91 23.77 -11.24
#